data_4810591efc6bccaa02c493ee7dfac226
#
_entry.id   4810591efc6bccaa02c493ee7dfac226
#
_cell.length_a   1.000
_cell.length_b   1.000
_cell.length_c   1.000
_cell.angle_alpha   90.00
_cell.angle_beta   90.00
_cell.angle_gamma   90.00
#
_symmetry.space_group_name_H-M   'P 1'
#
loop_
_entity.id
_entity.type
_entity.pdbx_description
1 polymer ?
#
loop_
_entity_poly.entity_id
_entity_poly.type
_entity_poly.pdbx_seq_one_letter_code
_entity_poly.pdbx_strand_id
1 'polypeptide(L)'
;PECNPEIPAMLGSSIATCISDIPFDGPCATTQVGLINGEYIINPTMAQKDVSDLQLTVASTREKVIMIEAGAKEVPEDKMIEAIYKAHEVNQEIIKFIDKIVEECGKPKHSYESCAVPEELFAAIKEIVPPAEMEVAVFSDDKQTREENIRQVTEKLKEAFADKEEWLAVLGEAVYQYQKKTVRKMILKDHKRPDGRAITQIRPLAAETDIIPRVHGSAMFTRGQTQICTITTLAPLAEAQKLDGLDEFETSKRYMHHYNFPSYSVGETKPSRGPGRRE
;
A
#
# COMPACT_ATOMS: atom_id res chain seq x y z
N PRO A 1 2.23 -6.50 -28.80
CA PRO A 1 1.83 -5.10 -28.83
C PRO A 1 3.02 -4.18 -28.65
N GLU A 2 3.04 -3.04 -29.32
CA GLU A 2 4.17 -2.08 -29.23
C GLU A 2 4.25 -1.40 -27.86
N CYS A 3 3.11 -1.22 -27.20
CA CYS A 3 3.00 -0.55 -25.90
C CYS A 3 2.45 -1.49 -24.83
N ASN A 4 2.77 -1.19 -23.57
CA ASN A 4 2.31 -1.96 -22.43
C ASN A 4 0.77 -1.92 -22.31
N PRO A 5 0.07 -3.07 -22.31
CA PRO A 5 -1.38 -3.13 -22.19
C PRO A 5 -1.91 -2.71 -20.81
N GLU A 6 -1.07 -2.65 -19.80
CA GLU A 6 -1.45 -2.23 -18.44
C GLU A 6 -1.94 -0.79 -18.40
N ILE A 7 -1.31 0.12 -19.17
CA ILE A 7 -1.70 1.53 -19.17
C ILE A 7 -3.11 1.75 -19.71
N PRO A 8 -3.50 1.22 -20.89
CA PRO A 8 -4.89 1.25 -21.33
C PRO A 8 -5.87 0.60 -20.36
N ALA A 9 -5.48 -0.50 -19.70
CA ALA A 9 -6.32 -1.18 -18.71
C ALA A 9 -6.56 -0.30 -17.46
N MET A 10 -5.53 0.39 -16.95
CA MET A 10 -5.65 1.33 -15.84
C MET A 10 -6.53 2.53 -16.20
N LEU A 11 -6.35 3.11 -17.38
CA LEU A 11 -7.18 4.21 -17.87
C LEU A 11 -8.63 3.76 -18.10
N GLY A 12 -8.85 2.60 -18.70
CA GLY A 12 -10.16 2.02 -18.92
C GLY A 12 -10.91 1.78 -17.61
N SER A 13 -10.22 1.31 -16.56
CA SER A 13 -10.80 1.14 -15.23
C SER A 13 -11.22 2.46 -14.60
N SER A 14 -10.40 3.50 -14.73
CA SER A 14 -10.72 4.85 -14.26
C SER A 14 -11.93 5.43 -15.00
N ILE A 15 -11.95 5.35 -16.34
CA ILE A 15 -13.05 5.83 -17.18
C ILE A 15 -14.35 5.09 -16.81
N ALA A 16 -14.32 3.74 -16.74
CA ALA A 16 -15.49 2.94 -16.42
C ALA A 16 -16.11 3.32 -15.07
N THR A 17 -15.25 3.56 -14.06
CA THR A 17 -15.72 3.99 -12.74
C THR A 17 -16.28 5.42 -12.77
N CYS A 18 -15.63 6.32 -13.50
CA CYS A 18 -16.07 7.71 -13.61
C CYS A 18 -17.42 7.87 -14.34
N ILE A 19 -17.67 7.09 -15.39
CA ILE A 19 -18.95 7.15 -16.12
C ILE A 19 -20.09 6.38 -15.46
N SER A 20 -19.78 5.50 -14.49
CA SER A 20 -20.79 4.75 -13.73
C SER A 20 -21.54 5.63 -12.74
N ASP A 21 -22.52 5.07 -12.06
CA ASP A 21 -23.25 5.72 -10.97
C ASP A 21 -22.53 5.62 -9.60
N ILE A 22 -21.37 4.95 -9.54
CA ILE A 22 -20.55 4.83 -8.32
C ILE A 22 -20.01 6.20 -7.89
N PRO A 23 -20.15 6.61 -6.63
CA PRO A 23 -19.61 7.87 -6.11
C PRO A 23 -18.08 7.78 -5.96
N PHE A 24 -17.38 7.91 -7.08
CA PHE A 24 -15.93 7.87 -7.17
C PHE A 24 -15.35 9.28 -7.30
N ASP A 25 -14.42 9.63 -6.43
CA ASP A 25 -13.76 10.93 -6.35
C ASP A 25 -12.50 10.99 -7.25
N GLY A 26 -12.66 10.52 -8.48
CA GLY A 26 -11.64 10.56 -9.53
C GLY A 26 -11.89 11.67 -10.54
N PRO A 27 -11.29 11.61 -11.73
CA PRO A 27 -10.54 10.49 -12.32
C PRO A 27 -9.11 10.34 -11.80
N CYS A 28 -8.57 9.15 -12.09
CA CYS A 28 -7.16 8.84 -11.95
C CYS A 28 -6.57 8.54 -13.34
N ALA A 29 -5.43 9.11 -13.65
CA ALA A 29 -4.69 8.81 -14.88
C ALA A 29 -3.35 8.18 -14.55
N THR A 30 -2.84 7.38 -15.49
CA THR A 30 -1.56 6.66 -15.36
C THR A 30 -0.73 6.80 -16.60
N THR A 31 0.55 7.09 -16.42
CA THR A 31 1.53 7.24 -17.49
C THR A 31 2.82 6.50 -17.11
N GLN A 32 3.46 5.89 -18.11
CA GLN A 32 4.82 5.37 -17.98
C GLN A 32 5.83 6.37 -18.51
N VAL A 33 7.02 6.42 -17.88
CA VAL A 33 8.16 7.23 -18.31
C VAL A 33 9.39 6.36 -18.38
N GLY A 34 10.06 6.38 -19.53
CA GLY A 34 11.40 5.85 -19.73
C GLY A 34 12.44 6.95 -19.73
N LEU A 35 13.71 6.59 -19.54
CA LEU A 35 14.87 7.48 -19.69
C LEU A 35 15.87 6.83 -20.64
N ILE A 36 16.08 7.44 -21.83
CA ILE A 36 16.94 6.92 -22.88
C ILE A 36 17.88 8.04 -23.31
N ASN A 37 19.18 7.83 -23.16
CA ASN A 37 20.20 8.82 -23.51
C ASN A 37 19.97 10.20 -22.86
N GLY A 38 19.40 10.22 -21.65
CA GLY A 38 19.10 11.45 -20.91
C GLY A 38 17.77 12.12 -21.28
N GLU A 39 16.99 11.57 -22.21
CA GLU A 39 15.68 12.06 -22.62
C GLU A 39 14.55 11.23 -21.99
N TYR A 40 13.51 11.91 -21.51
CA TYR A 40 12.31 11.27 -20.97
C TYR A 40 11.34 10.89 -22.09
N ILE A 41 11.01 9.62 -22.19
CA ILE A 41 10.07 9.07 -23.17
C ILE A 41 8.76 8.71 -22.47
N ILE A 42 7.66 9.30 -22.92
CA ILE A 42 6.32 9.02 -22.40
C ILE A 42 5.76 7.76 -23.07
N ASN A 43 5.26 6.84 -22.25
CA ASN A 43 4.71 5.55 -22.67
C ASN A 43 5.65 4.81 -23.66
N PRO A 44 6.89 4.49 -23.23
CA PRO A 44 7.88 3.88 -24.10
C PRO A 44 7.37 2.56 -24.68
N THR A 45 7.69 2.32 -25.94
CA THR A 45 7.46 1.03 -26.60
C THR A 45 8.29 -0.07 -25.93
N MET A 46 7.95 -1.34 -26.17
CA MET A 46 8.71 -2.47 -25.60
C MET A 46 10.20 -2.40 -26.02
N ALA A 47 10.51 -2.11 -27.27
CA ALA A 47 11.89 -1.94 -27.73
C ALA A 47 12.62 -0.78 -27.05
N GLN A 48 11.93 0.30 -26.72
CA GLN A 48 12.48 1.42 -25.97
C GLN A 48 12.71 1.08 -24.48
N LYS A 49 11.87 0.23 -23.89
CA LYS A 49 12.06 -0.23 -22.50
C LYS A 49 13.34 -1.03 -22.32
N ASP A 50 13.71 -1.87 -23.28
CA ASP A 50 14.92 -2.70 -23.20
C ASP A 50 16.20 -1.86 -23.07
N VAL A 51 16.24 -0.70 -23.71
CA VAL A 51 17.38 0.22 -23.68
C VAL A 51 17.24 1.37 -22.67
N SER A 52 16.13 1.43 -21.99
CA SER A 52 15.85 2.49 -20.99
C SER A 52 16.58 2.25 -19.67
N ASP A 53 17.08 3.32 -19.07
CA ASP A 53 17.65 3.31 -17.72
C ASP A 53 16.60 3.46 -16.63
N LEU A 54 15.37 3.83 -17.00
CA LEU A 54 14.24 4.03 -16.11
C LEU A 54 12.98 3.38 -16.68
N GLN A 55 12.27 2.64 -15.83
CA GLN A 55 10.91 2.21 -16.07
C GLN A 55 10.07 2.73 -14.91
N LEU A 56 9.38 3.82 -15.12
CA LEU A 56 8.60 4.51 -14.09
C LEU A 56 7.13 4.53 -14.46
N THR A 57 6.27 4.03 -13.60
CA THR A 57 4.81 4.16 -13.71
C THR A 57 4.30 5.11 -12.64
N VAL A 58 3.56 6.13 -13.06
CA VAL A 58 2.99 7.13 -12.15
C VAL A 58 1.49 7.21 -12.35
N ALA A 59 0.73 6.99 -11.27
CA ALA A 59 -0.69 7.29 -11.25
C ALA A 59 -0.96 8.55 -10.41
N SER A 60 -1.83 9.42 -10.91
CA SER A 60 -2.18 10.65 -10.22
C SER A 60 -3.63 11.07 -10.43
N THR A 61 -4.15 11.81 -9.47
CA THR A 61 -5.37 12.59 -9.56
C THR A 61 -5.07 14.00 -10.07
N ARG A 62 -6.06 14.91 -10.07
CA ARG A 62 -5.84 16.32 -10.43
C ARG A 62 -4.79 17.01 -9.57
N GLU A 63 -4.72 16.66 -8.30
CA GLU A 63 -3.90 17.39 -7.32
C GLU A 63 -2.68 16.63 -6.84
N LYS A 64 -2.71 15.30 -6.89
CA LYS A 64 -1.72 14.47 -6.19
C LYS A 64 -1.26 13.29 -7.02
N VAL A 65 0.02 13.01 -6.94
CA VAL A 65 0.56 11.70 -7.30
C VAL A 65 0.16 10.71 -6.21
N ILE A 66 -0.49 9.62 -6.58
CA ILE A 66 -1.05 8.62 -5.66
C ILE A 66 -0.34 7.27 -5.72
N MET A 67 0.35 6.98 -6.83
CA MET A 67 1.14 5.76 -6.99
C MET A 67 2.39 6.04 -7.80
N ILE A 68 3.49 5.47 -7.36
CA ILE A 68 4.76 5.45 -8.07
C ILE A 68 5.29 4.01 -8.00
N GLU A 69 5.64 3.45 -9.15
CA GLU A 69 6.34 2.18 -9.25
C GLU A 69 7.51 2.34 -10.21
N ALA A 70 8.72 2.02 -9.77
CA ALA A 70 9.92 2.26 -10.56
C ALA A 70 10.91 1.09 -10.50
N GLY A 71 11.48 0.77 -11.66
CA GLY A 71 12.72 0.06 -11.83
C GLY A 71 13.75 0.98 -12.48
N ALA A 72 14.97 1.09 -11.93
CA ALA A 72 15.97 2.01 -12.44
C ALA A 72 17.38 1.44 -12.36
N LYS A 73 18.24 1.81 -13.31
CA LYS A 73 19.66 1.51 -13.33
C LYS A 73 20.43 2.68 -12.71
N GLU A 74 20.36 2.79 -11.38
CA GLU A 74 21.07 3.82 -10.58
C GLU A 74 20.79 5.26 -11.04
N VAL A 75 19.54 5.55 -11.47
CA VAL A 75 19.13 6.90 -11.86
C VAL A 75 19.13 7.82 -10.64
N PRO A 76 19.79 9.00 -10.70
CA PRO A 76 19.83 9.96 -9.60
C PRO A 76 18.44 10.44 -9.17
N GLU A 77 18.29 10.80 -7.88
CA GLU A 77 17.00 11.19 -7.27
C GLU A 77 16.38 12.42 -7.95
N ASP A 78 17.17 13.41 -8.32
CA ASP A 78 16.71 14.60 -9.02
C ASP A 78 16.09 14.25 -10.38
N LYS A 79 16.70 13.35 -11.13
CA LYS A 79 16.17 12.83 -12.40
C LYS A 79 14.89 12.01 -12.21
N MET A 80 14.83 11.24 -11.13
CA MET A 80 13.63 10.50 -10.77
C MET A 80 12.46 11.46 -10.45
N ILE A 81 12.72 12.52 -9.69
CA ILE A 81 11.73 13.53 -9.35
C ILE A 81 11.24 14.27 -10.62
N GLU A 82 12.15 14.67 -11.52
CA GLU A 82 11.78 15.27 -12.80
C GLU A 82 10.86 14.36 -13.62
N ALA A 83 11.16 13.05 -13.68
CA ALA A 83 10.35 12.07 -14.39
C ALA A 83 8.93 11.93 -13.78
N ILE A 84 8.82 11.94 -12.45
CA ILE A 84 7.53 11.89 -11.74
C ILE A 84 6.68 13.11 -12.08
N TYR A 85 7.26 14.32 -12.02
CA TYR A 85 6.53 15.54 -12.38
C TYR A 85 6.09 15.53 -13.85
N LYS A 86 6.96 15.08 -14.76
CA LYS A 86 6.63 14.97 -16.17
C LYS A 86 5.46 14.01 -16.42
N ALA A 87 5.45 12.86 -15.74
CA ALA A 87 4.32 11.94 -15.80
C ALA A 87 3.04 12.57 -15.24
N HIS A 88 3.13 13.31 -14.14
CA HIS A 88 1.99 14.01 -13.55
C HIS A 88 1.40 15.06 -14.50
N GLU A 89 2.23 15.82 -15.21
CA GLU A 89 1.78 16.78 -16.23
C GLU A 89 1.01 16.09 -17.36
N VAL A 90 1.52 14.98 -17.88
CA VAL A 90 0.82 14.19 -18.91
C VAL A 90 -0.50 13.64 -18.36
N ASN A 91 -0.50 13.16 -17.13
CA ASN A 91 -1.72 12.68 -16.48
C ASN A 91 -2.79 13.77 -16.38
N GLN A 92 -2.44 15.06 -16.23
CA GLN A 92 -3.42 16.14 -16.22
C GLN A 92 -4.14 16.28 -17.58
N GLU A 93 -3.44 16.08 -18.68
CA GLU A 93 -4.08 16.10 -20.02
C GLU A 93 -5.01 14.91 -20.22
N ILE A 94 -4.61 13.73 -19.74
CA ILE A 94 -5.47 12.53 -19.78
C ILE A 94 -6.71 12.73 -18.91
N ILE A 95 -6.56 13.31 -17.72
CA ILE A 95 -7.69 13.62 -16.82
C ILE A 95 -8.71 14.56 -17.50
N LYS A 96 -8.26 15.62 -18.16
CA LYS A 96 -9.12 16.52 -18.92
C LYS A 96 -9.86 15.79 -20.03
N PHE A 97 -9.24 14.80 -20.66
CA PHE A 97 -9.91 13.98 -21.66
C PHE A 97 -10.97 13.07 -21.04
N ILE A 98 -10.67 12.45 -19.88
CA ILE A 98 -11.64 11.63 -19.15
C ILE A 98 -12.84 12.48 -18.71
N ASP A 99 -12.61 13.72 -18.26
CA ASP A 99 -13.68 14.63 -17.87
C ASP A 99 -14.68 14.89 -19.03
N LYS A 100 -14.20 15.08 -20.25
CA LYS A 100 -15.05 15.20 -21.43
C LYS A 100 -15.90 13.96 -21.68
N ILE A 101 -15.33 12.77 -21.52
CA ILE A 101 -16.09 11.52 -21.65
C ILE A 101 -17.18 11.44 -20.58
N VAL A 102 -16.88 11.85 -19.35
CA VAL A 102 -17.87 11.87 -18.26
C VAL A 102 -18.98 12.88 -18.52
N GLU A 103 -18.67 14.05 -19.09
CA GLU A 103 -19.68 15.04 -19.51
C GLU A 103 -20.62 14.49 -20.58
N GLU A 104 -20.11 13.69 -21.53
CA GLU A 104 -20.91 13.15 -22.64
C GLU A 104 -21.76 11.94 -22.27
N CYS A 105 -21.24 11.03 -21.44
CA CYS A 105 -21.89 9.74 -21.19
C CYS A 105 -21.94 9.29 -19.71
N GLY A 106 -21.52 10.16 -18.79
CA GLY A 106 -21.53 9.85 -17.36
C GLY A 106 -22.95 9.75 -16.78
N LYS A 107 -23.11 8.86 -15.79
CA LYS A 107 -24.36 8.70 -15.04
C LYS A 107 -24.34 9.57 -13.78
N PRO A 108 -25.52 10.01 -13.30
CA PRO A 108 -25.63 10.62 -11.97
C PRO A 108 -25.12 9.67 -10.90
N LYS A 109 -24.33 10.18 -9.95
CA LYS A 109 -23.80 9.37 -8.85
C LYS A 109 -24.88 9.10 -7.82
N HIS A 110 -24.90 7.86 -7.27
CA HIS A 110 -25.83 7.56 -6.16
C HIS A 110 -25.30 8.20 -4.86
N SER A 111 -26.23 8.53 -3.96
CA SER A 111 -25.91 9.00 -2.63
C SER A 111 -25.51 7.82 -1.73
N TYR A 112 -24.71 8.10 -0.73
CA TYR A 112 -24.34 7.14 0.32
C TYR A 112 -24.27 7.84 1.68
N GLU A 113 -24.45 7.09 2.75
CA GLU A 113 -24.24 7.58 4.09
C GLU A 113 -22.76 7.52 4.43
N SER A 114 -22.21 8.64 4.88
CA SER A 114 -20.80 8.72 5.25
C SER A 114 -20.56 8.06 6.60
N CYS A 115 -19.58 7.15 6.70
CA CYS A 115 -19.07 6.61 7.96
C CYS A 115 -17.94 7.47 8.55
N ALA A 116 -17.85 8.75 8.18
CA ALA A 116 -16.87 9.67 8.73
C ALA A 116 -17.10 9.87 10.24
N VAL A 117 -16.03 9.96 11.00
CA VAL A 117 -16.09 10.21 12.45
C VAL A 117 -16.57 11.64 12.71
N PRO A 118 -17.68 11.85 13.43
CA PRO A 118 -18.14 13.18 13.81
C PRO A 118 -17.10 13.91 14.68
N GLU A 119 -16.91 15.21 14.45
CA GLU A 119 -15.97 16.02 15.26
C GLU A 119 -16.38 16.05 16.74
N GLU A 120 -17.68 16.04 17.03
CA GLU A 120 -18.24 15.98 18.38
C GLU A 120 -17.81 14.70 19.11
N LEU A 121 -17.90 13.55 18.44
CA LEU A 121 -17.42 12.29 19.00
C LEU A 121 -15.92 12.37 19.28
N PHE A 122 -15.14 12.94 18.37
CA PHE A 122 -13.71 13.06 18.56
C PHE A 122 -13.34 13.97 19.73
N ALA A 123 -14.11 15.03 19.98
CA ALA A 123 -13.98 15.90 21.15
C ALA A 123 -14.33 15.16 22.45
N ALA A 124 -15.48 14.46 22.48
CA ALA A 124 -15.93 13.69 23.63
C ALA A 124 -14.95 12.56 24.02
N ILE A 125 -14.36 11.89 23.03
CA ILE A 125 -13.32 10.89 23.28
C ILE A 125 -12.13 11.49 24.03
N LYS A 126 -11.68 12.70 23.66
CA LYS A 126 -10.53 13.36 24.29
C LYS A 126 -10.83 13.84 25.73
N GLU A 127 -12.09 14.10 26.05
CA GLU A 127 -12.52 14.43 27.44
C GLU A 127 -12.43 13.19 28.34
N ILE A 128 -12.84 12.03 27.83
CA ILE A 128 -12.84 10.78 28.61
C ILE A 128 -11.46 10.15 28.66
N VAL A 129 -10.72 10.22 27.55
CA VAL A 129 -9.37 9.69 27.38
C VAL A 129 -8.44 10.85 26.97
N PRO A 130 -7.87 11.57 27.95
CA PRO A 130 -6.95 12.67 27.67
C PRO A 130 -5.71 12.24 26.84
N PRO A 131 -5.05 13.15 26.12
CA PRO A 131 -3.88 12.80 25.30
C PRO A 131 -2.78 12.05 26.06
N ALA A 132 -2.55 12.37 27.33
CA ALA A 132 -1.55 11.68 28.15
C ALA A 132 -1.92 10.20 28.40
N GLU A 133 -3.20 9.89 28.60
CA GLU A 133 -3.68 8.50 28.75
C GLU A 133 -3.51 7.72 27.44
N MET A 134 -3.84 8.33 26.30
CA MET A 134 -3.66 7.71 25.00
C MET A 134 -2.16 7.51 24.67
N GLU A 135 -1.27 8.43 25.03
CA GLU A 135 0.16 8.29 24.86
C GLU A 135 0.70 7.09 25.66
N VAL A 136 0.25 6.89 26.89
CA VAL A 136 0.59 5.71 27.70
C VAL A 136 0.06 4.43 27.07
N ALA A 137 -1.16 4.43 26.58
CA ALA A 137 -1.77 3.26 25.97
C ALA A 137 -1.04 2.78 24.70
N VAL A 138 -0.52 3.70 23.88
CA VAL A 138 0.22 3.36 22.66
C VAL A 138 1.72 3.10 22.87
N PHE A 139 2.28 3.41 24.03
CA PHE A 139 3.70 3.31 24.32
C PHE A 139 4.04 2.01 25.05
N SER A 140 4.53 1.03 24.32
CA SER A 140 5.11 -0.22 24.84
C SER A 140 5.95 -0.88 23.78
N ASP A 141 7.05 -1.53 24.14
CA ASP A 141 7.87 -2.36 23.25
C ASP A 141 7.16 -3.67 22.88
N ASP A 142 6.29 -4.18 23.75
CA ASP A 142 5.49 -5.36 23.47
C ASP A 142 4.19 -5.04 22.74
N LYS A 143 3.98 -5.75 21.62
CA LYS A 143 2.78 -5.57 20.78
C LYS A 143 1.50 -5.97 21.50
N GLN A 144 1.51 -7.10 22.23
CA GLN A 144 0.31 -7.60 22.90
C GLN A 144 -0.14 -6.65 24.01
N THR A 145 0.81 -6.11 24.75
CA THR A 145 0.54 -5.10 25.79
C THR A 145 -0.10 -3.84 25.18
N ARG A 146 0.40 -3.35 24.04
CA ARG A 146 -0.22 -2.20 23.36
C ARG A 146 -1.65 -2.49 22.90
N GLU A 147 -1.88 -3.64 22.30
CA GLU A 147 -3.20 -4.05 21.84
C GLU A 147 -4.20 -4.16 23.01
N GLU A 148 -3.75 -4.72 24.13
CA GLU A 148 -4.56 -4.82 25.35
C GLU A 148 -4.89 -3.44 25.93
N ASN A 149 -3.90 -2.54 26.02
CA ASN A 149 -4.12 -1.18 26.50
C ASN A 149 -5.14 -0.43 25.64
N ILE A 150 -5.05 -0.54 24.31
CA ILE A 150 -6.01 0.07 23.40
C ILE A 150 -7.39 -0.58 23.50
N ARG A 151 -7.45 -1.89 23.73
CA ARG A 151 -8.71 -2.59 23.99
C ARG A 151 -9.39 -2.03 25.25
N GLN A 152 -8.65 -1.83 26.34
CA GLN A 152 -9.16 -1.25 27.58
C GLN A 152 -9.69 0.18 27.38
N VAL A 153 -8.95 1.02 26.63
CA VAL A 153 -9.40 2.35 26.24
C VAL A 153 -10.70 2.27 25.43
N THR A 154 -10.79 1.33 24.50
CA THR A 154 -11.99 1.15 23.66
C THR A 154 -13.19 0.71 24.48
N GLU A 155 -13.03 -0.24 25.41
CA GLU A 155 -14.12 -0.69 26.29
C GLU A 155 -14.60 0.45 27.22
N LYS A 156 -13.68 1.22 27.81
CA LYS A 156 -14.01 2.41 28.61
C LYS A 156 -14.88 3.39 27.81
N LEU A 157 -14.57 3.61 26.54
CA LEU A 157 -15.35 4.49 25.67
C LEU A 157 -16.70 3.88 25.27
N LYS A 158 -16.77 2.56 25.04
CA LYS A 158 -18.05 1.87 24.78
C LYS A 158 -19.02 1.99 25.95
N GLU A 159 -18.52 1.82 27.18
CA GLU A 159 -19.32 2.00 28.38
C GLU A 159 -19.82 3.44 28.52
N ALA A 160 -18.96 4.42 28.25
CA ALA A 160 -19.30 5.84 28.35
C ALA A 160 -20.32 6.31 27.30
N PHE A 161 -20.37 5.64 26.14
CA PHE A 161 -21.27 5.98 25.03
C PHE A 161 -22.36 4.91 24.81
N ALA A 162 -22.67 4.08 25.81
CA ALA A 162 -23.59 2.95 25.66
C ALA A 162 -25.00 3.36 25.18
N ASP A 163 -25.41 4.58 25.43
CA ASP A 163 -26.69 5.18 25.02
C ASP A 163 -26.68 5.85 23.65
N LYS A 164 -25.53 5.85 22.93
CA LYS A 164 -25.31 6.54 21.64
C LYS A 164 -24.93 5.56 20.54
N GLU A 165 -25.90 4.83 20.00
CA GLU A 165 -25.68 3.79 18.98
C GLU A 165 -24.93 4.33 17.74
N GLU A 166 -25.25 5.55 17.28
CA GLU A 166 -24.58 6.19 16.14
C GLU A 166 -23.07 6.38 16.37
N TRP A 167 -22.69 6.71 17.61
CA TRP A 167 -21.29 6.87 17.98
C TRP A 167 -20.58 5.51 18.10
N LEU A 168 -21.28 4.51 18.62
CA LEU A 168 -20.72 3.16 18.75
C LEU A 168 -20.40 2.55 17.39
N ALA A 169 -21.20 2.83 16.36
CA ALA A 169 -20.96 2.32 15.01
C ALA A 169 -19.62 2.78 14.40
N VAL A 170 -19.15 3.98 14.74
CA VAL A 170 -17.90 4.57 14.21
C VAL A 170 -16.79 4.68 15.26
N LEU A 171 -17.02 4.19 16.48
CA LEU A 171 -16.09 4.33 17.61
C LEU A 171 -14.72 3.69 17.31
N GLY A 172 -14.71 2.53 16.68
CA GLY A 172 -13.47 1.84 16.31
C GLY A 172 -12.57 2.70 15.42
N GLU A 173 -13.15 3.34 14.40
CA GLU A 173 -12.44 4.26 13.51
C GLU A 173 -11.99 5.53 14.25
N ALA A 174 -12.83 6.06 15.14
CA ALA A 174 -12.49 7.23 15.95
C ALA A 174 -11.28 6.98 16.87
N VAL A 175 -11.26 5.84 17.56
CA VAL A 175 -10.12 5.41 18.39
C VAL A 175 -8.87 5.22 17.56
N TYR A 176 -8.98 4.56 16.38
CA TYR A 176 -7.86 4.39 15.47
C TYR A 176 -7.28 5.72 15.00
N GLN A 177 -8.11 6.67 14.61
CA GLN A 177 -7.66 8.01 14.22
C GLN A 177 -6.98 8.75 15.36
N TYR A 178 -7.50 8.61 16.59
CA TYR A 178 -6.89 9.21 17.77
C TYR A 178 -5.51 8.60 18.05
N GLN A 179 -5.41 7.29 18.05
CA GLN A 179 -4.15 6.55 18.14
C GLN A 179 -3.13 7.04 17.09
N LYS A 180 -3.55 7.10 15.83
CA LYS A 180 -2.72 7.54 14.70
C LYS A 180 -2.20 8.97 14.90
N LYS A 181 -3.06 9.90 15.33
CA LYS A 181 -2.68 11.29 15.61
C LYS A 181 -1.70 11.38 16.78
N THR A 182 -1.93 10.60 17.84
CA THR A 182 -1.05 10.54 19.02
C THR A 182 0.33 10.02 18.67
N VAL A 183 0.41 8.86 18.02
CA VAL A 183 1.69 8.27 17.58
C VAL A 183 2.44 9.21 16.63
N ARG A 184 1.73 9.84 15.70
CA ARG A 184 2.36 10.78 14.77
C ARG A 184 2.93 12.01 15.49
N LYS A 185 2.22 12.54 16.50
CA LYS A 185 2.73 13.63 17.36
C LYS A 185 3.98 13.17 18.11
N MET A 186 3.95 12.01 18.75
CA MET A 186 5.10 11.45 19.47
C MET A 186 6.35 11.36 18.58
N ILE A 187 6.20 10.86 17.34
CA ILE A 187 7.32 10.74 16.41
C ILE A 187 7.83 12.09 15.95
N LEU A 188 6.94 13.00 15.52
CA LEU A 188 7.32 14.25 14.86
C LEU A 188 7.73 15.35 15.84
N LYS A 189 7.10 15.41 17.03
CA LYS A 189 7.36 16.48 18.01
C LYS A 189 8.23 16.02 19.16
N ASP A 190 7.95 14.82 19.69
CA ASP A 190 8.62 14.35 20.89
C ASP A 190 9.81 13.42 20.55
N HIS A 191 10.00 13.12 19.25
CA HIS A 191 11.04 12.21 18.73
C HIS A 191 11.05 10.85 19.43
N LYS A 192 9.87 10.36 19.83
CA LYS A 192 9.65 9.09 20.50
C LYS A 192 8.88 8.13 19.59
N ARG A 193 9.38 6.91 19.46
CA ARG A 193 8.65 5.83 18.78
C ARG A 193 7.80 5.07 19.81
N PRO A 194 6.64 4.52 19.40
CA PRO A 194 5.75 3.78 20.29
C PRO A 194 6.39 2.60 21.01
N ASP A 195 7.40 2.01 20.40
CA ASP A 195 8.18 0.88 20.93
C ASP A 195 9.46 1.29 21.69
N GLY A 196 9.62 2.56 22.00
CA GLY A 196 10.74 3.09 22.79
C GLY A 196 12.08 3.18 22.04
N ARG A 197 12.17 2.75 20.78
CA ARG A 197 13.40 2.86 20.00
C ARG A 197 13.70 4.31 19.60
N ALA A 198 14.97 4.64 19.43
CA ALA A 198 15.38 5.90 18.79
C ALA A 198 14.90 5.97 17.34
N ILE A 199 14.77 7.19 16.80
CA ILE A 199 14.22 7.42 15.44
C ILE A 199 14.98 6.64 14.36
N THR A 200 16.30 6.57 14.47
CA THR A 200 17.19 5.86 13.52
C THR A 200 17.48 4.41 13.88
N GLN A 201 17.04 3.96 15.05
CA GLN A 201 17.32 2.59 15.52
C GLN A 201 16.46 1.58 14.76
N ILE A 202 17.09 0.58 14.14
CA ILE A 202 16.40 -0.57 13.55
C ILE A 202 16.15 -1.65 14.63
N ARG A 203 15.19 -2.54 14.37
CA ARG A 203 14.96 -3.71 15.22
C ARG A 203 16.14 -4.67 15.16
N PRO A 204 16.39 -5.48 16.21
CA PRO A 204 17.40 -6.53 16.14
C PRO A 204 17.15 -7.45 14.96
N LEU A 205 18.22 -7.76 14.24
CA LEU A 205 18.19 -8.66 13.07
C LEU A 205 18.96 -9.92 13.40
N ALA A 206 18.43 -11.06 12.96
CA ALA A 206 19.13 -12.35 12.98
C ALA A 206 18.79 -13.12 11.69
N ALA A 207 19.76 -13.89 11.21
CA ALA A 207 19.58 -14.76 10.05
C ALA A 207 20.26 -16.11 10.33
N GLU A 208 19.54 -17.18 10.03
CA GLU A 208 20.04 -18.56 10.14
C GLU A 208 19.78 -19.26 8.82
N THR A 209 20.73 -20.05 8.35
CA THR A 209 20.59 -20.84 7.13
C THR A 209 20.58 -22.33 7.46
N ASP A 210 20.14 -23.14 6.49
CA ASP A 210 20.20 -24.60 6.59
C ASP A 210 19.35 -25.22 7.72
N ILE A 211 18.22 -24.60 8.02
CA ILE A 211 17.34 -24.97 9.13
C ILE A 211 16.46 -26.21 8.83
N ILE A 212 16.21 -26.52 7.53
CA ILE A 212 15.44 -27.66 7.08
C ILE A 212 16.33 -28.58 6.22
N PRO A 213 16.62 -29.81 6.67
CA PRO A 213 17.71 -30.61 6.08
C PRO A 213 17.39 -31.29 4.75
N ARG A 214 16.12 -31.34 4.29
CA ARG A 214 15.71 -32.08 3.08
C ARG A 214 15.29 -31.19 1.91
N VAL A 215 15.48 -29.90 2.00
CA VAL A 215 15.20 -28.93 0.93
C VAL A 215 16.49 -28.50 0.26
N HIS A 216 16.41 -27.89 -0.92
CA HIS A 216 17.61 -27.40 -1.63
C HIS A 216 18.27 -26.18 -0.96
N GLY A 217 17.50 -25.45 -0.16
CA GLY A 217 17.99 -24.38 0.70
C GLY A 217 16.89 -23.91 1.63
N SER A 218 17.28 -23.46 2.81
CA SER A 218 16.34 -22.88 3.77
C SER A 218 17.02 -21.81 4.63
N ALA A 219 16.26 -20.80 5.01
CA ALA A 219 16.73 -19.74 5.89
C ALA A 219 15.61 -19.22 6.78
N MET A 220 15.96 -18.80 7.98
CA MET A 220 15.11 -18.03 8.87
C MET A 220 15.68 -16.63 9.00
N PHE A 221 14.86 -15.64 8.73
CA PHE A 221 15.19 -14.24 8.98
C PHE A 221 14.29 -13.68 10.06
N THR A 222 14.88 -13.10 11.09
CA THR A 222 14.18 -12.52 12.23
C THR A 222 14.46 -11.02 12.32
N ARG A 223 13.37 -10.22 12.43
CA ARG A 223 13.45 -8.78 12.69
C ARG A 223 12.56 -8.44 13.88
N GLY A 224 13.14 -8.35 15.05
CA GLY A 224 12.40 -8.21 16.31
C GLY A 224 11.46 -9.39 16.54
N GLN A 225 10.16 -9.14 16.54
CA GLN A 225 9.12 -10.16 16.73
C GLN A 225 8.61 -10.79 15.42
N THR A 226 9.11 -10.34 14.28
CA THR A 226 8.69 -10.87 12.96
C THR A 226 9.71 -11.87 12.46
N GLN A 227 9.24 -13.05 12.03
CA GLN A 227 10.06 -14.08 11.41
C GLN A 227 9.54 -14.47 10.03
N ILE A 228 10.46 -14.73 9.10
CA ILE A 228 10.18 -15.26 7.78
C ILE A 228 11.03 -16.51 7.57
N CYS A 229 10.38 -17.63 7.25
CA CYS A 229 11.05 -18.86 6.83
C CYS A 229 11.02 -18.91 5.29
N THR A 230 12.19 -18.90 4.68
CA THR A 230 12.34 -19.02 3.23
C THR A 230 12.81 -20.44 2.89
N ILE A 231 12.15 -21.08 1.95
CA ILE A 231 12.49 -22.40 1.43
C ILE A 231 12.77 -22.29 -0.07
N THR A 232 13.90 -22.78 -0.50
CA THR A 232 14.34 -22.72 -1.90
C THR A 232 14.23 -24.10 -2.53
N THR A 233 13.64 -24.14 -3.74
CA THR A 233 13.64 -25.30 -4.60
C THR A 233 14.41 -24.99 -5.88
N LEU A 234 15.40 -25.82 -6.21
CA LEU A 234 16.12 -25.77 -7.49
C LEU A 234 15.55 -26.81 -8.43
N ALA A 235 15.38 -26.43 -9.69
CA ALA A 235 14.84 -27.29 -10.72
C ALA A 235 15.59 -27.11 -12.05
N PRO A 236 15.55 -28.07 -12.97
CA PRO A 236 16.09 -27.89 -14.32
C PRO A 236 15.32 -26.81 -15.10
N LEU A 237 15.96 -26.24 -16.12
CA LEU A 237 15.37 -25.15 -16.93
C LEU A 237 14.05 -25.55 -17.61
N ALA A 238 13.81 -26.84 -17.84
CA ALA A 238 12.56 -27.34 -18.39
C ALA A 238 11.32 -27.06 -17.49
N GLU A 239 11.54 -26.85 -16.19
CA GLU A 239 10.50 -26.52 -15.20
C GLU A 239 10.23 -25.02 -15.08
N ALA A 240 10.88 -24.18 -15.90
CA ALA A 240 10.59 -22.74 -15.92
C ALA A 240 9.12 -22.52 -16.27
N GLN A 241 8.48 -21.57 -15.57
CA GLN A 241 7.10 -21.21 -15.85
C GLN A 241 6.99 -20.67 -17.27
N LYS A 242 6.12 -21.28 -18.09
CA LYS A 242 5.77 -20.75 -19.41
C LYS A 242 4.81 -19.58 -19.23
N LEU A 243 5.10 -18.49 -19.90
CA LEU A 243 4.25 -17.31 -19.94
C LEU A 243 3.51 -17.27 -21.27
N ASP A 244 2.19 -17.17 -21.20
CA ASP A 244 1.29 -17.03 -22.35
C ASP A 244 0.40 -15.82 -22.08
N GLY A 245 1.02 -14.65 -22.23
CA GLY A 245 0.40 -13.35 -21.94
C GLY A 245 0.25 -12.50 -23.21
N LEU A 246 -0.03 -11.23 -23.01
CA LEU A 246 -0.09 -10.22 -24.09
C LEU A 246 1.28 -9.72 -24.51
N ASP A 247 2.31 -9.99 -23.73
CA ASP A 247 3.69 -9.61 -24.01
C ASP A 247 4.35 -10.67 -24.88
N GLU A 248 4.91 -10.27 -26.03
CA GLU A 248 5.55 -11.16 -27.00
C GLU A 248 7.00 -11.51 -26.62
N PHE A 249 7.60 -10.81 -25.65
CA PHE A 249 9.03 -10.85 -25.35
C PHE A 249 9.40 -11.81 -24.23
N GLU A 250 8.55 -12.00 -23.24
CA GLU A 250 8.78 -12.94 -22.16
C GLU A 250 7.99 -14.23 -22.40
N THR A 251 8.68 -15.29 -22.80
CA THR A 251 8.09 -16.61 -23.01
C THR A 251 8.21 -17.54 -21.80
N SER A 252 9.11 -17.22 -20.87
CA SER A 252 9.33 -18.02 -19.67
C SER A 252 9.87 -17.22 -18.51
N LYS A 253 9.53 -17.64 -17.30
CA LYS A 253 10.02 -17.06 -16.05
C LYS A 253 10.73 -18.14 -15.25
N ARG A 254 12.03 -17.95 -15.01
CA ARG A 254 12.90 -18.91 -14.28
C ARG A 254 12.89 -18.73 -12.78
N TYR A 255 12.75 -17.50 -12.31
CA TYR A 255 12.74 -17.17 -10.89
C TYR A 255 11.32 -16.87 -10.44
N MET A 256 10.89 -17.53 -9.37
CA MET A 256 9.61 -17.29 -8.73
C MET A 256 9.83 -17.10 -7.23
N HIS A 257 9.24 -16.07 -6.67
CA HIS A 257 9.26 -15.80 -5.25
C HIS A 257 7.83 -15.72 -4.74
N HIS A 258 7.38 -16.79 -4.10
CA HIS A 258 6.05 -16.84 -3.49
C HIS A 258 6.13 -16.29 -2.07
N TYR A 259 5.21 -15.42 -1.72
CA TYR A 259 5.03 -14.91 -0.39
C TYR A 259 3.75 -15.47 0.21
N ASN A 260 3.89 -16.39 1.15
CA ASN A 260 2.76 -17.00 1.84
C ASN A 260 2.55 -16.32 3.19
N PHE A 261 1.32 -15.90 3.47
CA PHE A 261 0.93 -15.25 4.72
C PHE A 261 -0.21 -16.02 5.40
N PRO A 262 0.08 -17.19 6.00
CA PRO A 262 -0.94 -18.01 6.63
C PRO A 262 -1.54 -17.32 7.85
N SER A 263 -2.78 -17.66 8.18
CA SER A 263 -3.55 -17.04 9.27
C SER A 263 -2.86 -17.07 10.62
N TYR A 264 -2.10 -18.13 10.92
CA TYR A 264 -1.33 -18.23 12.16
C TYR A 264 -0.23 -17.15 12.28
N SER A 265 0.19 -16.50 11.19
CA SER A 265 1.16 -15.40 11.22
C SER A 265 0.65 -14.17 12.02
N VAL A 266 -0.65 -14.05 12.17
CA VAL A 266 -1.33 -13.00 12.96
C VAL A 266 -2.13 -13.57 14.14
N GLY A 267 -1.88 -14.84 14.52
CA GLY A 267 -2.55 -15.50 15.62
C GLY A 267 -4.01 -15.90 15.36
N GLU A 268 -4.43 -15.94 14.10
CA GLU A 268 -5.77 -16.33 13.70
C GLU A 268 -5.85 -17.82 13.34
N THR A 269 -7.00 -18.44 13.64
CA THR A 269 -7.33 -19.81 13.26
C THR A 269 -8.29 -19.78 12.08
N LYS A 270 -7.75 -19.86 10.86
CA LYS A 270 -8.52 -19.92 9.61
C LYS A 270 -8.00 -21.01 8.69
N PRO A 271 -8.84 -21.65 7.85
CA PRO A 271 -8.37 -22.56 6.82
C PRO A 271 -7.46 -21.85 5.82
N SER A 272 -6.33 -22.46 5.47
CA SER A 272 -5.50 -22.02 4.33
C SER A 272 -6.15 -22.50 3.03
N ARG A 273 -6.77 -21.59 2.28
CA ARG A 273 -7.46 -21.88 1.01
C ARG A 273 -6.85 -21.05 -0.11
N GLY A 274 -5.64 -21.43 -0.54
CA GLY A 274 -4.94 -20.72 -1.59
C GLY A 274 -4.33 -19.38 -1.14
N PRO A 275 -3.70 -18.65 -2.04
CA PRO A 275 -3.03 -17.40 -1.74
C PRO A 275 -4.02 -16.29 -1.37
N GLY A 276 -3.65 -15.48 -0.40
CA GLY A 276 -4.35 -14.27 -0.04
C GLY A 276 -3.99 -13.10 -0.95
N ARG A 277 -4.59 -11.95 -0.72
CA ARG A 277 -4.39 -10.74 -1.55
C ARG A 277 -2.94 -10.25 -1.60
N ARG A 278 -2.12 -10.61 -0.62
CA ARG A 278 -0.70 -10.25 -0.54
C ARG A 278 0.25 -11.29 -1.13
N GLU A 279 -0.28 -12.42 -1.49
CA GLU A 279 0.48 -13.60 -1.95
C GLU A 279 0.45 -13.73 -3.51
#